data_da3a9600df02af1379e670dcd49a05af
#
_entry.id   da3a9600df02af1379e670dcd49a05af
#
_cell.length_a   1.000
_cell.length_b   1.000
_cell.length_c   1.000
_cell.angle_alpha   90.00
_cell.angle_beta   90.00
_cell.angle_gamma   90.00
#
_symmetry.space_group_name_H-M   'P 1'
#
loop_
_entity.id
_entity.type
_entity.pdbx_description
1 polymer ?
#
loop_
_entity_poly.entity_id
_entity_poly.type
_entity_poly.pdbx_seq_one_letter_code
_entity_poly.pdbx_strand_id
1 'polypeptide(L)'
;MQIVNIVTSGYLDQSVDLMKLSTECEDFRYDPEGYHGGYLQLSKYVATIYRSGKYIVPGMKSIDDIETICSDITHRLSRLIDTSLIEAPAIKNIVTTSELKIPLDLPHLMISIGMNTDVDVSYEPETFPGLILRTENGSSNIYRNGKYILLRHEQHR
;
A
#
# COMPACT_ATOMS: atom_id res chain seq x y z
N MET A 1 -18.01 3.92 3.58
CA MET A 1 -16.65 3.80 3.00
C MET A 1 -15.80 2.94 3.92
N GLN A 2 -15.17 1.94 3.37
CA GLN A 2 -14.35 0.99 4.14
C GLN A 2 -12.92 0.99 3.60
N ILE A 3 -11.95 1.09 4.49
CA ILE A 3 -10.53 0.90 4.13
C ILE A 3 -10.29 -0.60 3.93
N VAL A 4 -9.78 -0.96 2.75
CA VAL A 4 -9.49 -2.36 2.37
C VAL A 4 -8.02 -2.67 2.51
N ASN A 5 -7.16 -1.70 2.20
CA ASN A 5 -5.72 -1.88 2.24
C ASN A 5 -5.01 -0.54 2.42
N ILE A 6 -4.05 -0.52 3.31
CA ILE A 6 -3.10 0.58 3.45
C ILE A 6 -1.71 -0.01 3.27
N VAL A 7 -0.91 0.60 2.40
CA VAL A 7 0.50 0.28 2.26
C VAL A 7 1.31 1.41 2.87
N THR A 8 2.18 1.07 3.82
CA THR A 8 3.11 2.02 4.43
C THR A 8 4.53 1.69 4.04
N SER A 9 5.38 2.68 4.04
CA SER A 9 6.81 2.48 3.89
C SER A 9 7.57 3.45 4.80
N GLY A 10 8.78 3.07 5.14
CA GLY A 10 9.67 3.89 5.94
C GLY A 10 11.10 3.45 5.73
N TYR A 11 11.99 4.03 6.51
CA TYR A 11 13.42 3.77 6.41
C TYR A 11 13.98 3.44 7.79
N LEU A 12 14.81 2.40 7.84
CA LEU A 12 15.63 2.12 9.01
C LEU A 12 16.77 3.13 9.13
N ASP A 13 16.99 3.90 8.07
CA ASP A 13 17.99 4.95 7.89
C ASP A 13 19.42 4.44 8.08
N GLN A 14 19.64 3.22 7.69
CA GLN A 14 20.93 2.52 7.69
C GLN A 14 20.86 1.35 6.75
N SER A 15 22.00 0.98 6.16
CA SER A 15 22.12 -0.26 5.39
C SER A 15 22.02 -1.46 6.31
N VAL A 16 21.41 -2.53 5.86
CA VAL A 16 21.25 -3.76 6.63
C VAL A 16 21.81 -4.96 5.86
N ASP A 17 22.46 -5.85 6.60
CA ASP A 17 22.89 -7.14 6.09
C ASP A 17 21.73 -8.14 6.26
N LEU A 18 21.01 -8.41 5.18
CA LEU A 18 19.83 -9.28 5.20
C LEU A 18 20.17 -10.72 5.59
N MET A 19 21.35 -11.21 5.16
CA MET A 19 21.79 -12.56 5.51
C MET A 19 22.07 -12.69 7.01
N LYS A 20 22.69 -11.68 7.59
CA LYS A 20 22.94 -11.61 9.03
C LYS A 20 21.64 -11.55 9.82
N LEU A 21 20.69 -10.73 9.38
CA LEU A 21 19.36 -10.65 10.01
C LEU A 21 18.65 -12.01 9.97
N SER A 22 18.73 -12.74 8.86
CA SER A 22 18.09 -14.04 8.75
C SER A 22 18.68 -15.10 9.66
N THR A 23 19.98 -14.98 10.00
CA THR A 23 20.64 -15.89 10.94
C THR A 23 20.38 -15.54 12.42
N GLU A 24 20.28 -14.27 12.73
CA GLU A 24 20.23 -13.78 14.11
C GLU A 24 18.81 -13.43 14.60
N CYS A 25 17.84 -13.28 13.69
CA CYS A 25 16.46 -12.95 14.01
C CYS A 25 15.53 -14.08 13.58
N GLU A 26 14.86 -14.72 14.54
CA GLU A 26 13.93 -15.82 14.27
C GLU A 26 12.72 -15.39 13.43
N ASP A 27 12.33 -14.14 13.54
CA ASP A 27 11.17 -13.59 12.84
C ASP A 27 11.49 -13.10 11.43
N PHE A 28 12.75 -13.21 11.01
CA PHE A 28 13.21 -12.70 9.71
C PHE A 28 13.61 -13.84 8.77
N ARG A 29 13.08 -13.77 7.54
CA ARG A 29 13.37 -14.75 6.49
C ARG A 29 13.92 -14.05 5.26
N TYR A 30 15.02 -14.56 4.74
CA TYR A 30 15.66 -14.05 3.54
C TYR A 30 16.14 -15.18 2.64
N ASP A 31 15.65 -15.18 1.40
CA ASP A 31 16.08 -16.07 0.34
C ASP A 31 16.56 -15.23 -0.86
N PRO A 32 17.88 -15.03 -1.02
CA PRO A 32 18.41 -14.17 -2.08
C PRO A 32 18.14 -14.69 -3.49
N GLU A 33 17.89 -15.99 -3.66
CA GLU A 33 17.53 -16.56 -4.96
C GLU A 33 16.08 -16.30 -5.33
N GLY A 34 15.20 -16.17 -4.34
CA GLY A 34 13.77 -15.93 -4.53
C GLY A 34 13.43 -14.46 -4.70
N TYR A 35 13.97 -13.62 -3.84
CA TYR A 35 13.66 -12.19 -3.83
C TYR A 35 14.76 -11.38 -3.14
N HIS A 36 14.95 -10.14 -3.59
CA HIS A 36 16.02 -9.26 -3.09
C HIS A 36 15.70 -8.57 -1.75
N GLY A 37 14.52 -8.73 -1.21
CA GLY A 37 14.11 -8.25 0.11
C GLY A 37 13.88 -9.41 1.07
N GLY A 38 14.01 -9.13 2.37
CA GLY A 38 13.71 -10.08 3.42
C GLY A 38 12.38 -9.74 4.11
N TYR A 39 11.77 -10.73 4.74
CA TYR A 39 10.46 -10.61 5.39
C TYR A 39 10.59 -10.69 6.89
N LEU A 40 10.18 -9.63 7.57
CA LEU A 40 10.09 -9.59 9.03
C LEU A 40 8.64 -9.83 9.45
N GLN A 41 8.40 -10.91 10.18
CA GLN A 41 7.08 -11.19 10.74
C GLN A 41 6.83 -10.29 11.94
N LEU A 42 5.86 -9.40 11.81
CA LEU A 42 5.35 -8.57 12.90
C LEU A 42 4.15 -9.25 13.57
N SER A 43 3.60 -8.65 14.62
CA SER A 43 2.47 -9.23 15.35
C SER A 43 1.25 -9.45 14.47
N LYS A 44 0.93 -8.50 13.57
CA LYS A 44 -0.22 -8.56 12.67
C LYS A 44 0.14 -8.55 11.19
N TYR A 45 1.30 -8.05 10.83
CA TYR A 45 1.68 -7.78 9.45
C TYR A 45 3.04 -8.36 9.13
N VAL A 46 3.42 -8.33 7.86
CA VAL A 46 4.77 -8.71 7.41
C VAL A 46 5.40 -7.47 6.81
N ALA A 47 6.57 -7.09 7.31
CA ALA A 47 7.38 -6.02 6.73
C ALA A 47 8.38 -6.62 5.76
N THR A 48 8.48 -6.08 4.57
CA THR A 48 9.55 -6.39 3.64
C THR A 48 10.68 -5.38 3.85
N ILE A 49 11.88 -5.87 4.13
CA ILE A 49 13.06 -5.05 4.41
C ILE A 49 14.08 -5.27 3.31
N TYR A 50 14.61 -4.17 2.79
CA TYR A 50 15.62 -4.16 1.74
C TYR A 50 17.00 -3.81 2.29
N ARG A 51 18.04 -4.20 1.57
CA ARG A 51 19.43 -3.89 1.95
C ARG A 51 19.67 -2.40 2.21
N SER A 52 19.01 -1.54 1.49
CA SER A 52 19.10 -0.08 1.66
C SER A 52 18.56 0.42 3.01
N GLY A 53 17.85 -0.43 3.75
CA GLY A 53 17.13 -0.05 4.96
C GLY A 53 15.70 0.39 4.71
N LYS A 54 15.25 0.47 3.47
CA LYS A 54 13.83 0.73 3.17
C LYS A 54 12.99 -0.45 3.63
N TYR A 55 11.83 -0.17 4.22
CA TYR A 55 10.86 -1.22 4.53
C TYR A 55 9.47 -0.83 4.02
N ILE A 56 8.67 -1.84 3.69
CA ILE A 56 7.30 -1.70 3.20
C ILE A 56 6.41 -2.65 4.01
N VAL A 57 5.28 -2.15 4.49
CA VAL A 57 4.28 -2.95 5.20
C VAL A 57 2.94 -2.82 4.47
N PRO A 58 2.55 -3.82 3.69
CA PRO A 58 1.24 -3.86 3.04
C PRO A 58 0.18 -4.49 3.93
N GLY A 59 -1.08 -4.34 3.53
CA GLY A 59 -2.18 -5.10 4.11
C GLY A 59 -2.79 -4.52 5.37
N MET A 60 -2.44 -3.30 5.75
CA MET A 60 -3.06 -2.65 6.90
C MET A 60 -4.50 -2.26 6.60
N LYS A 61 -5.34 -2.33 7.61
CA LYS A 61 -6.76 -1.97 7.52
C LYS A 61 -7.15 -0.81 8.43
N SER A 62 -6.23 -0.34 9.25
CA SER A 62 -6.44 0.79 10.15
C SER A 62 -5.21 1.68 10.20
N ILE A 63 -5.45 2.99 10.17
CA ILE A 63 -4.39 4.00 10.32
C ILE A 63 -3.76 3.91 11.71
N ASP A 64 -4.53 3.50 12.72
CA ASP A 64 -4.05 3.37 14.10
C ASP A 64 -2.93 2.33 14.25
N ASP A 65 -2.83 1.39 13.33
CA ASP A 65 -1.78 0.36 13.37
C ASP A 65 -0.40 0.88 12.96
N ILE A 66 -0.29 2.10 12.43
CA ILE A 66 0.98 2.68 11.97
C ILE A 66 1.99 2.83 13.13
N GLU A 67 1.52 3.32 14.27
CA GLU A 67 2.39 3.49 15.45
C GLU A 67 2.88 2.15 15.99
N THR A 68 2.03 1.14 15.97
CA THR A 68 2.38 -0.20 16.45
C THR A 68 3.41 -0.88 15.56
N ILE A 69 3.40 -0.60 14.26
CA ILE A 69 4.38 -1.14 13.31
C ILE A 69 5.80 -0.66 13.65
N CYS A 70 5.98 0.64 13.86
CA CYS A 70 7.28 1.19 14.20
C CYS A 70 7.82 0.61 15.50
N SER A 71 6.98 0.52 16.52
CA SER A 71 7.34 -0.09 17.81
C SER A 71 7.70 -1.56 17.67
N ASP A 72 6.96 -2.31 16.87
CA ASP A 72 7.16 -3.74 16.67
C ASP A 72 8.49 -4.01 15.92
N ILE A 73 8.77 -3.24 14.86
CA ILE A 73 10.05 -3.32 14.15
C ILE A 73 11.21 -3.00 15.09
N THR A 74 11.09 -1.92 15.85
CA THR A 74 12.12 -1.49 16.82
C THR A 74 12.39 -2.59 17.83
N HIS A 75 11.36 -3.17 18.41
CA HIS A 75 11.49 -4.24 19.39
C HIS A 75 12.21 -5.47 18.84
N ARG A 76 11.82 -5.91 17.65
CA ARG A 76 12.37 -7.12 17.02
C ARG A 76 13.79 -6.99 16.54
N LEU A 77 14.20 -5.77 16.15
CA LEU A 77 15.54 -5.50 15.61
C LEU A 77 16.46 -4.80 16.61
N SER A 78 16.04 -4.59 17.87
CA SER A 78 16.72 -3.77 18.86
C SER A 78 18.16 -4.17 19.17
N ARG A 79 18.51 -5.45 18.99
CA ARG A 79 19.87 -5.97 19.26
C ARG A 79 20.74 -6.07 18.00
N LEU A 80 20.16 -5.81 16.83
CA LEU A 80 20.78 -6.12 15.54
C LEU A 80 21.12 -4.86 14.75
N ILE A 81 20.40 -3.76 14.97
CA ILE A 81 20.60 -2.48 14.29
C ILE A 81 20.46 -1.33 15.28
N ASP A 82 20.84 -0.13 14.85
CA ASP A 82 20.60 1.09 15.60
C ASP A 82 19.15 1.55 15.42
N THR A 83 18.30 1.23 16.40
CA THR A 83 16.87 1.52 16.34
C THR A 83 16.54 3.00 16.53
N SER A 84 17.50 3.81 17.01
CA SER A 84 17.30 5.27 17.15
C SER A 84 17.16 5.99 15.81
N LEU A 85 17.62 5.36 14.73
CA LEU A 85 17.56 5.90 13.37
C LEU A 85 16.26 5.57 12.64
N ILE A 86 15.43 4.67 13.18
CA ILE A 86 14.21 4.21 12.49
C ILE A 86 13.19 5.33 12.39
N GLU A 87 12.78 5.65 11.18
CA GLU A 87 11.70 6.60 10.92
C GLU A 87 10.32 5.92 11.04
N ALA A 88 9.35 6.69 11.54
CA ALA A 88 7.96 6.25 11.50
C ALA A 88 7.50 6.03 10.06
N PRO A 89 6.71 4.98 9.77
CA PRO A 89 6.27 4.73 8.42
C PRO A 89 5.27 5.78 7.93
N ALA A 90 5.37 6.13 6.66
CA ALA A 90 4.42 6.99 5.97
C ALA A 90 3.48 6.16 5.11
N ILE A 91 2.24 6.64 4.95
CA ILE A 91 1.27 6.00 4.09
C ILE A 91 1.64 6.27 2.64
N LYS A 92 1.82 5.21 1.85
CA LYS A 92 2.13 5.29 0.41
C LYS A 92 0.90 5.12 -0.45
N ASN A 93 -0.02 4.25 -0.02
CA ASN A 93 -1.21 3.92 -0.79
C ASN A 93 -2.35 3.58 0.15
N ILE A 94 -3.53 4.11 -0.13
CA ILE A 94 -4.77 3.74 0.56
C ILE A 94 -5.77 3.28 -0.48
N VAL A 95 -6.35 2.09 -0.25
CA VAL A 95 -7.45 1.57 -1.04
C VAL A 95 -8.70 1.53 -0.17
N THR A 96 -9.73 2.23 -0.61
CA THR A 96 -11.04 2.21 0.05
C THR A 96 -12.10 1.71 -0.91
N THR A 97 -13.13 1.10 -0.36
CA THR A 97 -14.32 0.69 -1.12
C THR A 97 -15.56 1.31 -0.55
N SER A 98 -16.54 1.54 -1.43
CA SER A 98 -17.88 1.96 -1.06
C SER A 98 -18.86 1.56 -2.17
N GLU A 99 -20.11 1.85 -1.99
CA GLU A 99 -21.11 1.59 -3.02
C GLU A 99 -22.18 2.69 -3.08
N LEU A 100 -22.57 2.97 -4.31
CA LEU A 100 -23.83 3.66 -4.59
C LEU A 100 -24.88 2.56 -4.72
N LYS A 101 -25.88 2.53 -3.90
CA LYS A 101 -26.88 1.44 -3.87
C LYS A 101 -27.84 1.46 -5.05
N ILE A 102 -27.35 1.79 -6.24
CA ILE A 102 -28.08 1.84 -7.51
C ILE A 102 -27.21 1.26 -8.62
N PRO A 103 -27.81 0.59 -9.61
CA PRO A 103 -27.08 0.21 -10.81
C PRO A 103 -26.71 1.43 -11.65
N LEU A 104 -25.59 1.36 -12.34
CA LEU A 104 -25.05 2.45 -13.16
C LEU A 104 -24.97 2.06 -14.63
N ASP A 105 -25.27 3.02 -15.50
CA ASP A 105 -25.02 2.96 -16.92
C ASP A 105 -23.62 3.53 -17.18
N LEU A 106 -22.61 2.66 -17.27
CA LEU A 106 -21.22 3.08 -17.40
C LEU A 106 -20.91 3.79 -18.74
N PRO A 107 -21.44 3.35 -19.90
CA PRO A 107 -21.24 4.11 -21.13
C PRO A 107 -21.78 5.53 -21.07
N HIS A 108 -22.98 5.71 -20.52
CA HIS A 108 -23.56 7.05 -20.33
C HIS A 108 -22.76 7.89 -19.35
N LEU A 109 -22.32 7.28 -18.25
CA LEU A 109 -21.52 7.95 -17.23
C LEU A 109 -20.18 8.43 -17.80
N MET A 110 -19.52 7.60 -18.63
CA MET A 110 -18.27 7.97 -19.29
C MET A 110 -18.45 9.20 -20.18
N ILE A 111 -19.51 9.22 -20.99
CA ILE A 111 -19.81 10.36 -21.88
C ILE A 111 -20.10 11.61 -21.05
N SER A 112 -20.92 11.49 -20.03
CA SER A 112 -21.30 12.62 -19.17
C SER A 112 -20.10 13.23 -18.46
N ILE A 113 -19.21 12.42 -17.91
CA ILE A 113 -17.98 12.90 -17.25
C ILE A 113 -17.02 13.53 -18.27
N GLY A 114 -16.82 12.88 -19.42
CA GLY A 114 -15.94 13.38 -20.45
C GLY A 114 -16.37 14.69 -21.07
N MET A 115 -17.68 14.95 -21.15
CA MET A 115 -18.24 16.19 -21.70
C MET A 115 -18.28 17.35 -20.70
N ASN A 116 -18.44 17.06 -19.41
CA ASN A 116 -18.71 18.07 -18.40
C ASN A 116 -17.53 18.36 -17.45
N THR A 117 -16.46 17.60 -17.55
CA THR A 117 -15.27 17.73 -16.69
C THR A 117 -13.99 17.51 -17.47
N ASP A 118 -12.87 17.95 -16.89
CA ASP A 118 -11.53 17.69 -17.40
C ASP A 118 -10.90 16.41 -16.81
N VAL A 119 -11.70 15.61 -16.12
CA VAL A 119 -11.23 14.36 -15.52
C VAL A 119 -10.94 13.33 -16.60
N ASP A 120 -9.79 12.67 -16.50
CA ASP A 120 -9.44 11.56 -17.38
C ASP A 120 -10.32 10.36 -17.04
N VAL A 121 -11.15 9.96 -17.98
CA VAL A 121 -12.09 8.84 -17.85
C VAL A 121 -11.92 7.86 -18.98
N SER A 122 -11.92 6.56 -18.67
CA SER A 122 -11.89 5.50 -19.66
C SER A 122 -12.82 4.34 -19.28
N TYR A 123 -13.44 3.74 -20.30
CA TYR A 123 -14.28 2.57 -20.14
C TYR A 123 -14.09 1.66 -21.34
N GLU A 124 -13.48 0.51 -21.12
CA GLU A 124 -13.19 -0.51 -22.14
C GLU A 124 -13.66 -1.87 -21.62
N PRO A 125 -14.97 -2.17 -21.72
CA PRO A 125 -15.56 -3.36 -21.09
C PRO A 125 -14.99 -4.68 -21.58
N GLU A 126 -14.40 -4.72 -22.74
CA GLU A 126 -13.74 -5.93 -23.27
C GLU A 126 -12.43 -6.25 -22.55
N THR A 127 -11.78 -5.23 -21.99
CA THR A 127 -10.49 -5.36 -21.30
C THR A 127 -10.67 -5.38 -19.78
N PHE A 128 -11.57 -4.54 -19.26
CA PHE A 128 -11.78 -4.37 -17.84
C PHE A 128 -13.23 -3.95 -17.57
N PRO A 129 -13.93 -4.59 -16.62
CA PRO A 129 -15.36 -4.36 -16.41
C PRO A 129 -15.70 -3.02 -15.75
N GLY A 130 -14.73 -2.31 -15.18
CA GLY A 130 -14.95 -1.03 -14.48
C GLY A 130 -14.66 0.17 -15.35
N LEU A 131 -15.33 1.27 -15.04
CA LEU A 131 -14.99 2.59 -15.54
C LEU A 131 -13.86 3.15 -14.68
N ILE A 132 -12.81 3.68 -15.28
CA ILE A 132 -11.63 4.18 -14.59
C ILE A 132 -11.60 5.70 -14.66
N LEU A 133 -11.57 6.35 -13.49
CA LEU A 133 -11.33 7.79 -13.34
C LEU A 133 -9.92 8.00 -12.83
N ARG A 134 -9.20 8.94 -13.44
CA ARG A 134 -7.85 9.32 -12.99
C ARG A 134 -7.80 10.80 -12.66
N THR A 135 -7.23 11.11 -11.51
CA THR A 135 -6.97 12.47 -11.05
C THR A 135 -5.52 12.60 -10.60
N GLU A 136 -5.09 13.80 -10.30
CA GLU A 136 -3.74 14.05 -9.78
C GLU A 136 -3.47 13.32 -8.46
N ASN A 137 -4.52 13.08 -7.66
CA ASN A 137 -4.39 12.51 -6.32
C ASN A 137 -4.65 11.00 -6.26
N GLY A 138 -5.02 10.38 -7.37
CA GLY A 138 -5.31 8.95 -7.39
C GLY A 138 -6.25 8.56 -8.51
N SER A 139 -6.82 7.38 -8.36
CA SER A 139 -7.76 6.82 -9.35
C SER A 139 -8.97 6.18 -8.66
N SER A 140 -10.02 5.99 -9.43
CA SER A 140 -11.22 5.29 -8.99
C SER A 140 -11.66 4.30 -10.05
N ASN A 141 -12.05 3.11 -9.61
CA ASN A 141 -12.71 2.11 -10.46
C ASN A 141 -14.18 2.03 -10.05
N ILE A 142 -15.08 2.27 -11.00
CA ILE A 142 -16.53 2.30 -10.77
C ILE A 142 -17.16 1.16 -11.54
N TYR A 143 -18.00 0.37 -10.89
CA TYR A 143 -18.62 -0.82 -11.45
C TYR A 143 -20.11 -0.62 -11.70
N ARG A 144 -20.66 -1.40 -12.62
CA ARG A 144 -22.06 -1.35 -13.04
C ARG A 144 -23.05 -1.55 -11.89
N ASN A 145 -22.69 -2.34 -10.88
CA ASN A 145 -23.53 -2.57 -9.70
C ASN A 145 -23.51 -1.42 -8.67
N GLY A 146 -22.80 -0.34 -8.97
CA GLY A 146 -22.67 0.81 -8.08
C GLY A 146 -21.50 0.74 -7.10
N LYS A 147 -20.78 -0.35 -7.03
CA LYS A 147 -19.56 -0.46 -6.22
C LYS A 147 -18.43 0.36 -6.84
N TYR A 148 -17.61 0.96 -6.00
CA TYR A 148 -16.43 1.65 -6.47
C TYR A 148 -15.27 1.51 -5.48
N ILE A 149 -14.06 1.58 -6.05
CA ILE A 149 -12.79 1.50 -5.33
C ILE A 149 -12.07 2.81 -5.54
N LEU A 150 -11.58 3.41 -4.47
CA LEU A 150 -10.72 4.59 -4.51
C LEU A 150 -9.29 4.18 -4.16
N LEU A 151 -8.34 4.57 -5.02
CA LEU A 151 -6.91 4.38 -4.81
C LEU A 151 -6.26 5.75 -4.70
N ARG A 152 -5.72 6.04 -3.54
CA ARG A 152 -4.95 7.26 -3.31
C ARG A 152 -3.47 6.91 -3.24
N HIS A 153 -2.68 7.60 -4.05
CA HIS A 153 -1.23 7.50 -4.04
C HIS A 153 -0.64 8.76 -3.39
N GLU A 154 0.42 8.57 -2.63
CA GLU A 154 1.20 9.71 -2.18
C GLU A 154 1.98 10.27 -3.36
N GLN A 155 1.89 11.58 -3.56
CA GLN A 155 2.71 12.26 -4.56
C GLN A 155 4.16 12.24 -4.09
N HIS A 156 5.06 11.73 -4.90
CA HIS A 156 6.48 11.90 -4.70
C HIS A 156 6.80 13.39 -4.84
N ARG A 157 7.25 13.98 -3.76
CA ARG A 157 7.83 15.31 -3.79
C ARG A 157 9.25 15.26 -4.33
#